data_9a8cb629c534ef4ccdedd630606bf68e
#
_entry.id   9a8cb629c534ef4ccdedd630606bf68e
#
_cell.length_a   1.000
_cell.length_b   1.000
_cell.length_c   1.000
_cell.angle_alpha   90.00
_cell.angle_beta   90.00
_cell.angle_gamma   90.00
#
_symmetry.space_group_name_H-M   'P 1'
#
loop_
_entity.id
_entity.type
_entity.pdbx_description
1 polymer ?
#
loop_
_entity_poly.entity_id
_entity_poly.type
_entity_poly.pdbx_seq_one_letter_code
_entity_poly.pdbx_strand_id
1 'polypeptide(L)'
;AREHPDNLKARANAEKYAKVLAKTIVNPGGDEQDRGQNSYFYDAAEGVLATVIMTLSEFIPPDSAGHDKRHIMSVFKLVKELMAPMGKKNGFQVLIDSLPDTHKAGWMATAATSSSDQGMASVMSTALSRLNSFIDSEQEQVLCYDSPIDAEHFASEKCAIFLIIPEEDPTKHFMAGLMIQNLSRELFSIADANEGKLKKRVVFYCDEFGTMPPFDDLPLFSEGR
;
A
#
# COMPACT_ATOMS: atom_id res chain seq x y z
N ALA A 1 -0.30 14.84 -3.60
CA ALA A 1 0.98 15.19 -4.23
C ALA A 1 0.77 15.62 -5.68
N ARG A 2 0.09 14.79 -6.49
CA ARG A 2 -0.15 15.10 -7.91
C ARG A 2 -0.94 16.40 -8.13
N GLU A 3 -2.01 16.62 -7.38
CA GLU A 3 -2.86 17.82 -7.46
C GLU A 3 -2.17 19.06 -6.89
N HIS A 4 -1.19 18.86 -6.02
CA HIS A 4 -0.44 19.91 -5.33
C HIS A 4 1.06 19.57 -5.33
N PRO A 5 1.75 19.64 -6.49
CA PRO A 5 3.15 19.22 -6.61
C PRO A 5 4.10 20.07 -5.77
N ASP A 6 3.74 21.32 -5.51
CA ASP A 6 4.54 22.26 -4.70
C ASP A 6 4.24 22.16 -3.19
N ASN A 7 3.26 21.34 -2.79
CA ASN A 7 2.91 21.14 -1.39
C ASN A 7 3.83 20.09 -0.77
N LEU A 8 4.84 20.52 -0.02
CA LEU A 8 5.80 19.65 0.64
C LEU A 8 5.13 18.62 1.59
N LYS A 9 4.08 19.03 2.31
CA LYS A 9 3.34 18.14 3.23
C LYS A 9 2.61 17.05 2.46
N ALA A 10 1.97 17.39 1.34
CA ALA A 10 1.28 16.41 0.48
C ALA A 10 2.27 15.39 -0.12
N ARG A 11 3.45 15.86 -0.55
CA ARG A 11 4.52 14.97 -1.05
C ARG A 11 5.05 14.06 0.05
N ALA A 12 5.37 14.60 1.22
CA ALA A 12 5.85 13.81 2.36
C ALA A 12 4.83 12.74 2.79
N ASN A 13 3.54 13.06 2.79
CA ASN A 13 2.49 12.11 3.06
C ASN A 13 2.43 11.01 1.99
N ALA A 14 2.51 11.34 0.70
CA ALA A 14 2.53 10.35 -0.38
C ALA A 14 3.72 9.38 -0.23
N GLU A 15 4.91 9.89 0.05
CA GLU A 15 6.12 9.10 0.33
C GLU A 15 5.92 8.17 1.54
N LYS A 16 5.35 8.70 2.63
CA LYS A 16 5.04 7.95 3.85
C LYS A 16 4.05 6.81 3.56
N TYR A 17 2.93 7.13 2.91
CA TYR A 17 1.89 6.14 2.64
C TYR A 17 2.34 5.07 1.64
N ALA A 18 3.12 5.41 0.63
CA ALA A 18 3.70 4.43 -0.29
C ALA A 18 4.58 3.41 0.45
N LYS A 19 5.45 3.87 1.37
CA LYS A 19 6.29 2.99 2.20
C LYS A 19 5.47 2.14 3.15
N VAL A 20 4.50 2.74 3.84
CA VAL A 20 3.65 2.04 4.80
C VAL A 20 2.85 0.95 4.11
N LEU A 21 2.23 1.25 2.96
CA LEU A 21 1.47 0.28 2.20
C LEU A 21 2.36 -0.86 1.68
N ALA A 22 3.52 -0.53 1.12
CA ALA A 22 4.49 -1.52 0.66
C ALA A 22 4.94 -2.45 1.81
N LYS A 23 5.27 -1.89 2.98
CA LYS A 23 5.64 -2.67 4.18
C LYS A 23 4.49 -3.58 4.63
N THR A 24 3.27 -3.08 4.68
CA THR A 24 2.10 -3.88 5.10
C THR A 24 1.81 -5.01 4.11
N ILE A 25 2.00 -4.80 2.79
CA ILE A 25 1.82 -5.84 1.78
C ILE A 25 2.89 -6.92 1.91
N VAL A 26 4.15 -6.52 2.08
CA VAL A 26 5.27 -7.48 2.17
C VAL A 26 5.25 -8.22 3.51
N ASN A 27 4.83 -7.56 4.58
CA ASN A 27 4.84 -8.11 5.94
C ASN A 27 3.56 -7.78 6.70
N PRO A 28 2.45 -8.46 6.40
CA PRO A 28 1.15 -8.16 6.98
C PRO A 28 1.09 -8.37 8.51
N GLY A 29 1.91 -9.28 9.08
CA GLY A 29 1.94 -9.57 10.51
C GLY A 29 2.89 -8.70 11.34
N GLY A 30 3.67 -7.81 10.72
CA GLY A 30 4.63 -6.95 11.44
C GLY A 30 5.88 -7.67 12.01
N ASP A 31 5.91 -9.00 12.05
CA ASP A 31 7.01 -9.78 12.61
C ASP A 31 8.22 -9.83 11.66
N GLU A 32 9.26 -9.09 12.04
CA GLU A 32 10.55 -9.14 11.33
C GLU A 32 11.38 -10.39 11.66
N GLN A 33 11.03 -11.08 12.76
CA GLN A 33 11.82 -12.22 13.28
C GLN A 33 11.71 -13.48 12.41
N ASP A 34 10.64 -13.65 11.66
CA ASP A 34 10.42 -14.84 10.80
C ASP A 34 11.13 -14.78 9.44
N ARG A 35 11.80 -13.68 9.10
CA ARG A 35 12.43 -13.49 7.78
C ARG A 35 13.73 -14.23 7.59
N GLY A 36 14.45 -14.56 8.68
CA GLY A 36 15.72 -15.30 8.67
C GLY A 36 16.75 -14.71 7.70
N GLN A 37 17.44 -15.59 6.97
CA GLN A 37 18.46 -15.20 5.97
C GLN A 37 17.89 -14.51 4.72
N ASN A 38 16.56 -14.51 4.55
CA ASN A 38 15.88 -13.91 3.40
C ASN A 38 15.43 -12.46 3.64
N SER A 39 15.73 -11.86 4.80
CA SER A 39 15.31 -10.50 5.15
C SER A 39 15.62 -9.48 4.05
N TYR A 40 16.80 -9.58 3.43
CA TYR A 40 17.19 -8.70 2.33
C TYR A 40 16.18 -8.67 1.17
N PHE A 41 15.66 -9.83 0.75
CA PHE A 41 14.72 -9.90 -0.37
C PHE A 41 13.38 -9.25 -0.03
N TYR A 42 12.93 -9.34 1.22
CA TYR A 42 11.73 -8.68 1.69
C TYR A 42 11.91 -7.17 1.76
N ASP A 43 13.01 -6.69 2.34
CA ASP A 43 13.30 -5.26 2.45
C ASP A 43 13.47 -4.62 1.07
N ALA A 44 14.15 -5.29 0.15
CA ALA A 44 14.30 -4.84 -1.22
C ALA A 44 12.96 -4.86 -1.98
N ALA A 45 12.09 -5.87 -1.74
CA ALA A 45 10.76 -5.93 -2.32
C ALA A 45 9.84 -4.81 -1.80
N GLU A 46 9.94 -4.44 -0.51
CA GLU A 46 9.28 -3.25 0.02
C GLU A 46 9.68 -1.99 -0.75
N GLY A 47 10.98 -1.82 -1.01
CA GLY A 47 11.49 -0.70 -1.80
C GLY A 47 10.95 -0.67 -3.23
N VAL A 48 10.90 -1.83 -3.90
CA VAL A 48 10.29 -1.97 -5.23
C VAL A 48 8.83 -1.60 -5.21
N LEU A 49 8.05 -2.16 -4.29
CA LEU A 49 6.61 -1.85 -4.19
C LEU A 49 6.36 -0.39 -3.87
N ALA A 50 7.09 0.21 -2.92
CA ALA A 50 6.97 1.62 -2.61
C ALA A 50 7.26 2.50 -3.83
N THR A 51 8.28 2.16 -4.61
CA THR A 51 8.64 2.82 -5.87
C THR A 51 7.51 2.73 -6.88
N VAL A 52 6.96 1.53 -7.10
CA VAL A 52 5.88 1.30 -8.08
C VAL A 52 4.60 2.01 -7.66
N ILE A 53 4.21 1.92 -6.38
CA ILE A 53 3.03 2.60 -5.83
C ILE A 53 3.18 4.11 -6.01
N MET A 54 4.33 4.67 -5.67
CA MET A 54 4.58 6.10 -5.79
C MET A 54 4.56 6.57 -7.25
N THR A 55 5.24 5.84 -8.13
CA THR A 55 5.29 6.15 -9.57
C THR A 55 3.88 6.08 -10.19
N LEU A 56 3.13 5.02 -9.87
CA LEU A 56 1.78 4.84 -10.37
C LEU A 56 0.85 5.96 -9.88
N SER A 57 0.93 6.33 -8.61
CA SER A 57 0.10 7.38 -8.04
C SER A 57 0.44 8.77 -8.59
N GLU A 58 1.68 9.01 -9.01
CA GLU A 58 2.15 10.32 -9.49
C GLU A 58 1.95 10.48 -11.00
N PHE A 59 2.24 9.46 -11.79
CA PHE A 59 2.32 9.58 -13.25
C PHE A 59 1.13 8.98 -14.02
N ILE A 60 0.35 8.08 -13.42
CA ILE A 60 -0.80 7.48 -14.11
C ILE A 60 -2.05 8.34 -13.92
N PRO A 61 -2.59 8.94 -14.98
CA PRO A 61 -3.84 9.69 -14.92
C PRO A 61 -5.05 8.75 -14.81
N PRO A 62 -6.22 9.26 -14.37
CA PRO A 62 -7.48 8.57 -14.56
C PRO A 62 -7.71 8.21 -16.03
N ASP A 63 -8.59 7.26 -16.31
CA ASP A 63 -8.97 6.93 -17.68
C ASP A 63 -9.83 8.03 -18.34
N SER A 64 -10.20 7.83 -19.61
CA SER A 64 -11.02 8.78 -20.35
C SER A 64 -12.44 8.97 -19.78
N ALA A 65 -12.92 8.04 -18.94
CA ALA A 65 -14.19 8.13 -18.23
C ALA A 65 -14.03 8.75 -16.83
N GLY A 66 -12.81 9.07 -16.42
CA GLY A 66 -12.51 9.65 -15.11
C GLY A 66 -12.27 8.63 -14.00
N HIS A 67 -12.30 7.31 -14.31
CA HIS A 67 -12.05 6.29 -13.29
C HIS A 67 -10.58 6.26 -12.89
N ASP A 68 -10.35 6.10 -11.59
CA ASP A 68 -9.00 5.99 -11.05
C ASP A 68 -8.37 4.63 -11.40
N LYS A 69 -7.15 4.66 -11.93
CA LYS A 69 -6.36 3.46 -12.23
C LYS A 69 -5.33 3.13 -11.13
N ARG A 70 -5.34 3.89 -10.06
CA ARG A 70 -4.39 3.75 -8.94
C ARG A 70 -4.90 2.73 -7.92
N HIS A 71 -4.97 1.47 -8.32
CA HIS A 71 -5.41 0.36 -7.47
C HIS A 71 -4.36 -0.75 -7.44
N ILE A 72 -4.49 -1.67 -6.50
CA ILE A 72 -3.48 -2.71 -6.24
C ILE A 72 -3.22 -3.62 -7.45
N MET A 73 -4.25 -3.87 -8.28
CA MET A 73 -4.08 -4.66 -9.49
C MET A 73 -3.23 -3.94 -10.55
N SER A 74 -3.26 -2.61 -10.58
CA SER A 74 -2.35 -1.83 -11.43
C SER A 74 -0.92 -1.93 -10.93
N VAL A 75 -0.71 -1.96 -9.61
CA VAL A 75 0.61 -2.22 -9.02
C VAL A 75 1.12 -3.60 -9.46
N PHE A 76 0.30 -4.65 -9.34
CA PHE A 76 0.66 -5.99 -9.76
C PHE A 76 1.03 -6.06 -11.25
N LYS A 77 0.17 -5.51 -12.12
CA LYS A 77 0.41 -5.48 -13.56
C LYS A 77 1.71 -4.75 -13.91
N LEU A 78 1.93 -3.59 -13.28
CA LEU A 78 3.14 -2.80 -13.52
C LEU A 78 4.40 -3.53 -13.03
N VAL A 79 4.41 -4.14 -11.84
CA VAL A 79 5.55 -4.94 -11.36
C VAL A 79 5.85 -6.08 -12.34
N LYS A 80 4.81 -6.79 -12.80
CA LYS A 80 4.96 -7.87 -13.80
C LYS A 80 5.57 -7.37 -15.10
N GLU A 81 5.11 -6.24 -15.63
CA GLU A 81 5.63 -5.65 -16.85
C GLU A 81 7.08 -5.19 -16.70
N LEU A 82 7.42 -4.61 -15.55
CA LEU A 82 8.76 -4.14 -15.24
C LEU A 82 9.81 -5.26 -15.08
N MET A 83 9.38 -6.51 -14.92
CA MET A 83 10.29 -7.66 -14.95
C MET A 83 10.77 -8.00 -16.38
N ALA A 84 10.03 -7.58 -17.39
CA ALA A 84 10.39 -7.91 -18.78
C ALA A 84 11.74 -7.31 -19.16
N PRO A 85 12.56 -8.04 -19.94
CA PRO A 85 13.82 -7.52 -20.43
C PRO A 85 13.59 -6.39 -21.42
N MET A 86 14.30 -5.28 -21.25
CA MET A 86 14.31 -4.12 -22.15
C MET A 86 15.76 -3.85 -22.60
N GLY A 87 16.21 -4.60 -23.59
CA GLY A 87 17.60 -4.58 -24.05
C GLY A 87 18.54 -5.24 -23.05
N LYS A 88 19.51 -4.47 -22.52
CA LYS A 88 20.48 -4.94 -21.51
C LYS A 88 19.99 -4.78 -20.05
N LYS A 89 18.85 -4.12 -19.84
CA LYS A 89 18.27 -3.85 -18.53
C LYS A 89 16.87 -4.48 -18.45
N ASN A 90 16.33 -4.62 -17.27
CA ASN A 90 14.91 -4.92 -17.10
C ASN A 90 14.09 -3.60 -17.08
N GLY A 91 12.78 -3.71 -17.25
CA GLY A 91 11.89 -2.56 -17.28
C GLY A 91 11.97 -1.71 -16.00
N PHE A 92 12.21 -2.33 -14.83
CA PHE A 92 12.34 -1.61 -13.57
C PHE A 92 13.58 -0.70 -13.54
N GLN A 93 14.72 -1.21 -14.03
CA GLN A 93 15.93 -0.39 -14.14
C GLN A 93 15.74 0.77 -15.14
N VAL A 94 15.04 0.51 -16.24
CA VAL A 94 14.70 1.56 -17.23
C VAL A 94 13.79 2.63 -16.61
N LEU A 95 12.78 2.20 -15.82
CA LEU A 95 11.92 3.12 -15.09
C LEU A 95 12.73 4.01 -14.14
N ILE A 96 13.60 3.44 -13.32
CA ILE A 96 14.43 4.19 -12.37
C ILE A 96 15.32 5.19 -13.08
N ASP A 97 15.97 4.79 -14.17
CA ASP A 97 16.85 5.66 -14.96
C ASP A 97 16.09 6.81 -15.64
N SER A 98 14.77 6.67 -15.84
CA SER A 98 13.93 7.73 -16.41
C SER A 98 13.47 8.78 -15.39
N LEU A 99 13.60 8.48 -14.11
CA LEU A 99 13.25 9.41 -13.04
C LEU A 99 14.39 10.42 -12.79
N PRO A 100 14.08 11.66 -12.39
CA PRO A 100 15.09 12.60 -11.93
C PRO A 100 15.90 12.03 -10.75
N ASP A 101 17.21 12.32 -10.68
CA ASP A 101 18.09 11.84 -9.61
C ASP A 101 17.61 12.22 -8.20
N THR A 102 16.85 13.30 -8.09
CA THR A 102 16.26 13.78 -6.85
C THR A 102 14.94 13.11 -6.49
N HIS A 103 14.42 12.22 -7.36
CA HIS A 103 13.12 11.61 -7.17
C HIS A 103 13.18 10.50 -6.11
N LYS A 104 12.32 10.59 -5.09
CA LYS A 104 12.34 9.67 -3.94
C LYS A 104 12.06 8.22 -4.28
N ALA A 105 11.26 7.95 -5.33
CA ALA A 105 11.02 6.60 -5.80
C ALA A 105 12.32 5.90 -6.21
N GLY A 106 13.25 6.59 -6.90
CA GLY A 106 14.57 6.05 -7.22
C GLY A 106 15.38 5.68 -5.99
N TRP A 107 15.30 6.49 -4.94
CA TRP A 107 16.00 6.20 -3.67
C TRP A 107 15.40 5.01 -2.93
N MET A 108 14.09 4.82 -2.95
CA MET A 108 13.43 3.66 -2.36
C MET A 108 13.87 2.34 -3.03
N ALA A 109 14.16 2.39 -4.34
CA ALA A 109 14.57 1.24 -5.12
C ALA A 109 16.07 0.86 -4.94
N THR A 110 16.87 1.63 -4.22
CA THR A 110 18.34 1.49 -4.20
C THR A 110 18.79 0.08 -3.81
N ALA A 111 18.18 -0.54 -2.81
CA ALA A 111 18.54 -1.91 -2.40
C ALA A 111 18.33 -2.92 -3.53
N ALA A 112 17.24 -2.81 -4.27
CA ALA A 112 16.95 -3.69 -5.40
C ALA A 112 17.88 -3.41 -6.59
N THR A 113 18.08 -2.15 -6.96
CA THR A 113 18.89 -1.76 -8.14
C THR A 113 20.40 -2.00 -7.93
N SER A 114 20.86 -2.07 -6.69
CA SER A 114 22.26 -2.40 -6.35
C SER A 114 22.55 -3.90 -6.36
N SER A 115 21.54 -4.75 -6.55
CA SER A 115 21.72 -6.20 -6.62
C SER A 115 22.18 -6.67 -8.02
N SER A 116 22.68 -7.91 -8.08
CA SER A 116 22.92 -8.56 -9.38
C SER A 116 21.60 -8.81 -10.11
N ASP A 117 21.66 -9.08 -11.42
CA ASP A 117 20.47 -9.39 -12.23
C ASP A 117 19.64 -10.54 -11.63
N GLN A 118 20.32 -11.59 -11.12
CA GLN A 118 19.66 -12.70 -10.44
C GLN A 118 19.05 -12.26 -9.10
N GLY A 119 19.72 -11.41 -8.34
CA GLY A 119 19.21 -10.81 -7.10
C GLY A 119 17.95 -9.97 -7.38
N MET A 120 18.01 -9.13 -8.40
CA MET A 120 16.86 -8.32 -8.85
C MET A 120 15.67 -9.20 -9.24
N ALA A 121 15.88 -10.26 -10.02
CA ALA A 121 14.82 -11.18 -10.38
C ALA A 121 14.17 -11.83 -9.15
N SER A 122 14.97 -12.19 -8.14
CA SER A 122 14.49 -12.74 -6.87
C SER A 122 13.68 -11.71 -6.07
N VAL A 123 14.12 -10.46 -6.01
CA VAL A 123 13.40 -9.35 -5.35
C VAL A 123 12.05 -9.11 -6.04
N MET A 124 12.03 -9.02 -7.37
CA MET A 124 10.81 -8.83 -8.14
C MET A 124 9.83 -10.00 -7.98
N SER A 125 10.32 -11.23 -7.96
CA SER A 125 9.51 -12.43 -7.69
C SER A 125 8.93 -12.41 -6.29
N THR A 126 9.69 -11.95 -5.29
CA THR A 126 9.21 -11.78 -3.92
C THR A 126 8.09 -10.73 -3.88
N ALA A 127 8.26 -9.59 -4.52
CA ALA A 127 7.22 -8.55 -4.60
C ALA A 127 5.93 -9.09 -5.24
N LEU A 128 6.02 -9.81 -6.37
CA LEU A 128 4.86 -10.42 -7.03
C LEU A 128 4.20 -11.49 -6.15
N SER A 129 4.98 -12.32 -5.47
CA SER A 129 4.43 -13.33 -4.56
C SER A 129 3.58 -12.73 -3.47
N ARG A 130 3.98 -11.57 -2.91
CA ARG A 130 3.20 -10.86 -1.90
C ARG A 130 1.94 -10.21 -2.47
N LEU A 131 1.97 -9.77 -3.71
CA LEU A 131 0.81 -9.23 -4.40
C LEU A 131 -0.19 -10.31 -4.84
N ASN A 132 0.20 -11.58 -4.92
CA ASN A 132 -0.70 -12.67 -5.31
C ASN A 132 -1.93 -12.78 -4.40
N SER A 133 -1.82 -12.40 -3.13
CA SER A 133 -2.93 -12.41 -2.18
C SER A 133 -4.09 -11.49 -2.60
N PHE A 134 -3.85 -10.55 -3.51
CA PHE A 134 -4.87 -9.62 -4.03
C PHE A 134 -5.48 -10.09 -5.37
N ILE A 135 -4.98 -11.19 -5.95
CA ILE A 135 -5.45 -11.69 -7.27
C ILE A 135 -6.62 -12.62 -7.05
N ASP A 136 -7.78 -12.03 -6.90
CA ASP A 136 -9.05 -12.72 -6.77
C ASP A 136 -10.13 -11.87 -7.41
N SER A 137 -10.99 -12.49 -8.24
CA SER A 137 -12.02 -11.76 -9.00
C SER A 137 -13.05 -11.06 -8.11
N GLU A 138 -13.32 -11.56 -6.92
CA GLU A 138 -14.22 -10.91 -5.96
C GLU A 138 -13.53 -9.72 -5.30
N GLN A 139 -12.26 -9.89 -4.90
CA GLN A 139 -11.46 -8.79 -4.35
C GLN A 139 -11.23 -7.68 -5.37
N GLU A 140 -11.01 -8.03 -6.64
CA GLU A 140 -10.87 -7.05 -7.71
C GLU A 140 -12.11 -6.13 -7.81
N GLN A 141 -13.32 -6.67 -7.62
CA GLN A 141 -14.55 -5.87 -7.63
C GLN A 141 -14.62 -4.86 -6.49
N VAL A 142 -14.01 -5.15 -5.36
CA VAL A 142 -13.95 -4.24 -4.20
C VAL A 142 -12.80 -3.23 -4.34
N LEU A 143 -11.64 -3.68 -4.83
CA LEU A 143 -10.40 -2.92 -4.78
C LEU A 143 -10.12 -2.07 -6.04
N CYS A 144 -10.78 -2.38 -7.17
CA CYS A 144 -10.50 -1.74 -8.45
C CYS A 144 -11.56 -0.71 -8.87
N TYR A 145 -12.61 -0.54 -8.08
CA TYR A 145 -13.64 0.46 -8.31
C TYR A 145 -13.54 1.58 -7.27
N ASP A 146 -14.08 2.74 -7.62
CA ASP A 146 -14.15 3.87 -6.71
C ASP A 146 -14.89 3.46 -5.43
N SER A 147 -14.22 3.57 -4.30
CA SER A 147 -14.80 3.23 -3.02
C SER A 147 -15.60 4.40 -2.48
N PRO A 148 -16.83 4.18 -1.99
CA PRO A 148 -17.56 5.20 -1.23
C PRO A 148 -16.97 5.39 0.18
N ILE A 149 -15.98 4.59 0.58
CA ILE A 149 -15.29 4.70 1.87
C ILE A 149 -14.24 5.79 1.76
N ASP A 150 -14.61 6.97 2.25
CA ASP A 150 -13.75 8.13 2.41
C ASP A 150 -13.63 8.45 3.90
N ALA A 151 -12.41 8.49 4.40
CA ALA A 151 -12.14 8.73 5.82
C ALA A 151 -12.61 10.12 6.28
N GLU A 152 -12.54 11.15 5.43
CA GLU A 152 -13.03 12.49 5.75
C GLU A 152 -14.56 12.50 5.90
N HIS A 153 -15.28 11.84 4.98
CA HIS A 153 -16.72 11.66 5.07
C HIS A 153 -17.08 10.87 6.32
N PHE A 154 -16.41 9.75 6.57
CA PHE A 154 -16.64 8.89 7.74
C PHE A 154 -16.38 9.62 9.07
N ALA A 155 -15.40 10.52 9.13
CA ALA A 155 -15.08 11.31 10.31
C ALA A 155 -16.05 12.49 10.54
N SER A 156 -16.82 12.90 9.53
CA SER A 156 -17.68 14.09 9.59
C SER A 156 -19.18 13.79 9.57
N GLU A 157 -19.60 12.69 8.98
CA GLU A 157 -21.01 12.31 8.81
C GLU A 157 -21.40 11.11 9.69
N LYS A 158 -22.72 10.91 9.85
CA LYS A 158 -23.24 9.70 10.52
C LYS A 158 -23.37 8.58 9.49
N CYS A 159 -22.41 7.68 9.50
CA CYS A 159 -22.40 6.52 8.63
C CYS A 159 -21.88 5.28 9.36
N ALA A 160 -22.03 4.11 8.76
CA ALA A 160 -21.49 2.86 9.24
C ALA A 160 -20.86 2.09 8.07
N ILE A 161 -19.71 1.50 8.31
CA ILE A 161 -19.01 0.62 7.38
C ILE A 161 -19.13 -0.80 7.92
N PHE A 162 -19.64 -1.73 7.12
CA PHE A 162 -19.72 -3.15 7.45
C PHE A 162 -18.70 -3.91 6.61
N LEU A 163 -17.73 -4.54 7.28
CA LEU A 163 -16.77 -5.46 6.66
C LEU A 163 -17.28 -6.87 6.89
N ILE A 164 -17.77 -7.51 5.84
CA ILE A 164 -18.24 -8.90 5.88
C ILE A 164 -17.14 -9.77 5.30
N ILE A 165 -16.60 -10.67 6.11
CA ILE A 165 -15.48 -11.53 5.76
C ILE A 165 -15.97 -12.98 5.80
N PRO A 166 -15.77 -13.77 4.73
CA PRO A 166 -16.15 -15.18 4.74
C PRO A 166 -15.24 -15.97 5.71
N GLU A 167 -15.85 -16.70 6.66
CA GLU A 167 -15.11 -17.51 7.63
C GLU A 167 -14.36 -18.68 6.97
N GLU A 168 -14.91 -19.21 5.89
CA GLU A 168 -14.36 -20.35 5.17
C GLU A 168 -13.13 -20.01 4.33
N ASP A 169 -12.83 -18.73 4.12
CA ASP A 169 -11.69 -18.29 3.32
C ASP A 169 -10.71 -17.40 4.11
N PRO A 170 -9.80 -18.02 4.89
CA PRO A 170 -8.82 -17.28 5.68
C PRO A 170 -7.88 -16.41 4.83
N THR A 171 -7.78 -16.68 3.52
CA THR A 171 -6.90 -15.90 2.63
C THR A 171 -7.37 -14.47 2.46
N LYS A 172 -8.64 -14.17 2.75
CA LYS A 172 -9.24 -12.82 2.68
C LYS A 172 -9.18 -12.05 4.00
N HIS A 173 -8.90 -12.72 5.11
CA HIS A 173 -8.90 -12.07 6.44
C HIS A 173 -7.86 -10.94 6.57
N PHE A 174 -6.70 -11.07 5.87
CA PHE A 174 -5.69 -10.01 5.91
C PHE A 174 -6.18 -8.69 5.31
N MET A 175 -7.16 -8.72 4.39
CA MET A 175 -7.75 -7.53 3.79
C MET A 175 -8.50 -6.68 4.81
N ALA A 176 -9.22 -7.31 5.72
CA ALA A 176 -9.91 -6.59 6.78
C ALA A 176 -8.92 -5.87 7.70
N GLY A 177 -7.84 -6.55 8.10
CA GLY A 177 -6.76 -5.93 8.87
C GLY A 177 -6.13 -4.75 8.13
N LEU A 178 -5.85 -4.90 6.84
CA LEU A 178 -5.32 -3.84 5.99
C LEU A 178 -6.27 -2.64 5.89
N MET A 179 -7.57 -2.88 5.70
CA MET A 179 -8.57 -1.81 5.63
C MET A 179 -8.72 -1.08 6.96
N ILE A 180 -8.82 -1.80 8.09
CA ILE A 180 -8.91 -1.20 9.43
C ILE A 180 -7.66 -0.36 9.71
N GLN A 181 -6.48 -0.90 9.41
CA GLN A 181 -5.21 -0.21 9.64
C GLN A 181 -5.08 1.06 8.79
N ASN A 182 -5.47 1.03 7.53
CA ASN A 182 -5.44 2.22 6.67
C ASN A 182 -6.47 3.26 7.11
N LEU A 183 -7.71 2.84 7.37
CA LEU A 183 -8.76 3.74 7.83
C LEU A 183 -8.38 4.42 9.15
N SER A 184 -7.86 3.67 10.12
CA SER A 184 -7.42 4.24 11.40
C SER A 184 -6.29 5.26 11.22
N ARG A 185 -5.30 5.00 10.36
CA ARG A 185 -4.22 5.96 10.06
C ARG A 185 -4.73 7.24 9.43
N GLU A 186 -5.68 7.14 8.51
CA GLU A 186 -6.31 8.32 7.90
C GLU A 186 -7.10 9.12 8.94
N LEU A 187 -7.88 8.44 9.80
CA LEU A 187 -8.61 9.09 10.88
C LEU A 187 -7.68 9.82 11.86
N PHE A 188 -6.55 9.22 12.24
CA PHE A 188 -5.54 9.90 13.07
C PHE A 188 -4.95 11.11 12.35
N SER A 189 -4.65 11.00 11.05
CA SER A 189 -4.15 12.14 10.27
C SER A 189 -5.16 13.29 10.19
N ILE A 190 -6.45 12.98 10.08
CA ILE A 190 -7.54 13.97 10.11
C ILE A 190 -7.65 14.60 11.51
N ALA A 191 -7.56 13.79 12.56
CA ALA A 191 -7.57 14.30 13.93
C ALA A 191 -6.39 15.24 14.21
N ASP A 192 -5.17 14.86 13.79
CA ASP A 192 -3.97 15.68 13.93
C ASP A 192 -4.11 17.03 13.21
N ALA A 193 -4.72 17.02 12.04
CA ALA A 193 -5.00 18.26 11.30
C ALA A 193 -6.08 19.13 11.97
N ASN A 194 -6.84 18.56 12.93
CA ASN A 194 -8.00 19.18 13.57
C ASN A 194 -7.83 19.25 15.11
N GLU A 195 -6.67 19.68 15.57
CA GLU A 195 -6.31 19.86 16.99
C GLU A 195 -6.44 18.59 17.84
N GLY A 196 -6.16 17.43 17.24
CA GLY A 196 -6.21 16.13 17.91
C GLY A 196 -7.62 15.56 18.09
N LYS A 197 -8.62 16.06 17.35
CA LYS A 197 -10.01 15.60 17.50
C LYS A 197 -10.70 15.34 16.16
N LEU A 198 -11.51 14.30 16.12
CA LEU A 198 -12.46 14.06 15.04
C LEU A 198 -13.77 14.83 15.31
N LYS A 199 -14.45 15.27 14.23
CA LYS A 199 -15.78 15.93 14.33
C LYS A 199 -16.84 14.99 14.88
N LYS A 200 -16.75 13.72 14.60
CA LYS A 200 -17.63 12.66 15.07
C LYS A 200 -16.82 11.58 15.78
N ARG A 201 -17.42 10.97 16.78
CA ARG A 201 -16.83 9.80 17.45
C ARG A 201 -16.90 8.61 16.49
N VAL A 202 -15.77 7.98 16.24
CA VAL A 202 -15.66 6.73 15.48
C VAL A 202 -15.56 5.57 16.48
N VAL A 203 -16.26 4.48 16.22
CA VAL A 203 -16.27 3.28 17.04
C VAL A 203 -16.00 2.08 16.14
N PHE A 204 -15.02 1.27 16.47
CA PHE A 204 -14.73 0.01 15.83
C PHE A 204 -15.37 -1.13 16.64
N TYR A 205 -16.27 -1.87 16.01
CA TYR A 205 -16.80 -3.12 16.55
C TYR A 205 -16.10 -4.26 15.82
N CYS A 206 -15.12 -4.84 16.48
CA CYS A 206 -14.33 -5.93 15.93
C CYS A 206 -14.86 -7.26 16.50
N ASP A 207 -15.94 -7.75 15.92
CA ASP A 207 -16.41 -9.11 16.14
C ASP A 207 -15.41 -10.08 15.47
N GLU A 208 -15.22 -11.24 16.05
CA GLU A 208 -14.28 -12.26 15.57
C GLU A 208 -12.82 -11.78 15.37
N PHE A 209 -12.42 -10.74 16.13
CA PHE A 209 -11.08 -10.15 16.03
C PHE A 209 -9.94 -11.19 16.17
N GLY A 210 -10.18 -12.25 16.93
CA GLY A 210 -9.21 -13.32 17.15
C GLY A 210 -8.94 -14.20 15.92
N THR A 211 -9.76 -14.13 14.88
CA THR A 211 -9.57 -14.89 13.64
C THR A 211 -8.78 -14.11 12.58
N MET A 212 -8.62 -12.81 12.77
CA MET A 212 -7.84 -11.97 11.87
C MET A 212 -6.34 -12.24 12.01
N PRO A 213 -5.58 -12.21 10.90
CA PRO A 213 -4.13 -12.16 10.99
C PRO A 213 -3.66 -10.97 11.84
N PRO A 214 -2.56 -11.10 12.58
CA PRO A 214 -2.00 -9.98 13.33
C PRO A 214 -1.76 -8.76 12.42
N PHE A 215 -2.15 -7.59 12.88
CA PHE A 215 -1.83 -6.30 12.27
C PHE A 215 -1.49 -5.30 13.38
N ASP A 216 -0.90 -4.15 13.01
CA ASP A 216 -0.54 -3.12 13.98
C ASP A 216 -1.80 -2.38 14.48
N ASP A 217 -2.36 -2.86 15.57
CA ASP A 217 -3.57 -2.34 16.23
C ASP A 217 -3.27 -1.46 17.45
N LEU A 218 -2.01 -1.43 17.91
CA LEU A 218 -1.59 -0.65 19.07
C LEU A 218 -2.00 0.83 19.03
N PRO A 219 -1.90 1.54 17.88
CA PRO A 219 -2.35 2.92 17.77
C PRO A 219 -3.83 3.11 18.11
N LEU A 220 -4.69 2.14 17.77
CA LEU A 220 -6.12 2.21 18.08
C LEU A 220 -6.41 2.23 19.59
N PHE A 221 -5.59 1.52 20.37
CA PHE A 221 -5.75 1.45 21.83
C PHE A 221 -5.01 2.57 22.57
N SER A 222 -3.91 3.08 22.02
CA SER A 222 -3.08 4.09 22.67
C SER A 222 -3.48 5.52 22.31
N GLU A 223 -3.87 5.78 21.08
CA GLU A 223 -4.16 7.11 20.55
C GLU A 223 -5.66 7.39 20.35
N GLY A 224 -6.49 6.36 20.33
CA GLY A 224 -7.92 6.41 20.07
C GLY A 224 -8.80 6.87 21.25
N ARG A 225 -8.38 7.87 22.04
CA ARG A 225 -9.13 8.41 23.20
C ARG A 225 -9.94 9.65 22.89
#